data_e4218f7069d955ebac89848bbe9a411a
#
_entry.id   e4218f7069d955ebac89848bbe9a411a
#
_cell.length_a   1.000
_cell.length_b   1.000
_cell.length_c   1.000
_cell.angle_alpha   90.00
_cell.angle_beta   90.00
_cell.angle_gamma   90.00
#
_symmetry.space_group_name_H-M   'P 1'
#
loop_
_entity.id
_entity.type
_entity.pdbx_description
1 polymer ?
#
loop_
_entity_poly.entity_id
_entity_poly.type
_entity_poly.pdbx_seq_one_letter_code
_entity_poly.pdbx_strand_id
1 'polypeptide(L)'
;MAVERTLSIIKPDAVARNAIGEIYSRFEKAGLRIAAARMMWMSRADAEGFYAVHKERPFFRDLVDFMTTGPVMIQVLEGDNAIAKNRELMGATDPKKAAPGTIRADFAESIDANAVHGSDAPETAVNEIAYFFPSHAVYRR
;
A
#
# COMPACT_ATOMS: atom_id res chain seq x y z
N MET A 1 -1.59 -23.17 -8.70
CA MET A 1 -1.70 -21.71 -8.52
C MET A 1 -0.64 -21.25 -7.57
N ALA A 2 0.06 -20.22 -7.97
CA ALA A 2 1.17 -19.71 -7.17
C ALA A 2 0.67 -18.76 -6.11
N VAL A 3 1.04 -19.02 -4.86
CA VAL A 3 0.83 -18.08 -3.77
C VAL A 3 1.84 -16.95 -3.93
N GLU A 4 1.35 -15.72 -3.87
CA GLU A 4 2.12 -14.53 -4.13
C GLU A 4 1.98 -13.57 -2.97
N ARG A 5 2.98 -12.73 -2.76
CA ARG A 5 2.97 -11.68 -1.74
C ARG A 5 3.09 -10.32 -2.40
N THR A 6 2.42 -9.34 -1.82
CA THR A 6 2.54 -7.94 -2.25
C THR A 6 2.64 -7.05 -1.03
N LEU A 7 3.33 -5.92 -1.17
CA LEU A 7 3.35 -4.91 -0.12
C LEU A 7 2.19 -3.95 -0.35
N SER A 8 1.50 -3.63 0.72
CA SER A 8 0.43 -2.64 0.72
C SER A 8 0.70 -1.62 1.82
N ILE A 9 0.38 -0.36 1.55
CA ILE A 9 0.46 0.69 2.56
C ILE A 9 -0.86 1.44 2.55
N ILE A 10 -1.45 1.60 3.73
CA ILE A 10 -2.56 2.54 3.91
C ILE A 10 -1.93 3.87 4.26
N LYS A 11 -2.10 4.85 3.39
CA LYS A 11 -1.42 6.14 3.45
C LYS A 11 -1.99 7.04 4.55
N PRO A 12 -1.28 8.12 4.92
CA PRO A 12 -1.71 8.94 6.05
C PRO A 12 -3.13 9.49 5.96
N ASP A 13 -3.61 9.79 4.76
CA ASP A 13 -4.97 10.30 4.56
C ASP A 13 -6.03 9.30 5.00
N ALA A 14 -5.88 8.03 4.60
CA ALA A 14 -6.84 6.98 4.97
C ALA A 14 -6.69 6.57 6.43
N VAL A 15 -5.46 6.58 6.97
CA VAL A 15 -5.25 6.31 8.40
C VAL A 15 -5.95 7.38 9.23
N ALA A 16 -5.79 8.66 8.86
CA ALA A 16 -6.43 9.78 9.56
C ALA A 16 -7.95 9.70 9.53
N ARG A 17 -8.51 9.10 8.48
CA ARG A 17 -9.97 8.89 8.36
C ARG A 17 -10.46 7.70 9.16
N ASN A 18 -9.56 6.99 9.83
CA ASN A 18 -9.89 5.78 10.59
C ASN A 18 -10.45 4.66 9.70
N ALA A 19 -9.88 4.50 8.51
CA ALA A 19 -10.37 3.56 7.50
C ALA A 19 -9.60 2.23 7.47
N ILE A 20 -8.64 2.00 8.38
CA ILE A 20 -7.81 0.79 8.38
C ILE A 20 -8.68 -0.47 8.39
N GLY A 21 -9.64 -0.54 9.31
CA GLY A 21 -10.48 -1.74 9.47
C GLY A 21 -11.31 -2.05 8.22
N GLU A 22 -11.90 -1.03 7.60
CA GLU A 22 -12.69 -1.22 6.39
C GLU A 22 -11.80 -1.70 5.23
N ILE A 23 -10.62 -1.12 5.09
CA ILE A 23 -9.68 -1.51 4.03
C ILE A 23 -9.20 -2.95 4.26
N TYR A 24 -8.86 -3.32 5.50
CA TYR A 24 -8.47 -4.68 5.84
C TYR A 24 -9.60 -5.68 5.55
N SER A 25 -10.84 -5.30 5.85
CA SER A 25 -12.00 -6.13 5.55
C SER A 25 -12.09 -6.45 4.05
N ARG A 26 -11.81 -5.47 3.20
CA ARG A 26 -11.82 -5.67 1.75
C ARG A 26 -10.74 -6.65 1.29
N PHE A 27 -9.54 -6.57 1.89
CA PHE A 27 -8.49 -7.53 1.60
C PHE A 27 -8.91 -8.94 1.96
N GLU A 28 -9.41 -9.12 3.17
CA GLU A 28 -9.77 -10.45 3.67
C GLU A 28 -10.97 -11.05 2.93
N LYS A 29 -11.96 -10.24 2.61
CA LYS A 29 -13.12 -10.70 1.83
C LYS A 29 -12.74 -11.12 0.42
N ALA A 30 -11.68 -10.56 -0.13
CA ALA A 30 -11.18 -10.93 -1.44
C ALA A 30 -10.27 -12.16 -1.41
N GLY A 31 -10.02 -12.72 -0.23
CA GLY A 31 -9.18 -13.90 -0.08
C GLY A 31 -7.70 -13.61 0.12
N LEU A 32 -7.34 -12.35 0.38
CA LEU A 32 -5.96 -12.00 0.70
C LEU A 32 -5.76 -12.11 2.21
N ARG A 33 -4.68 -12.79 2.61
CA ARG A 33 -4.35 -12.93 4.04
C ARG A 33 -3.30 -11.89 4.41
N ILE A 34 -3.44 -11.32 5.60
CA ILE A 34 -2.44 -10.40 6.13
C ILE A 34 -1.34 -11.26 6.75
N ALA A 35 -0.15 -11.22 6.16
CA ALA A 35 1.00 -12.02 6.58
C ALA A 35 1.96 -11.25 7.48
N ALA A 36 1.89 -9.93 7.47
CA ALA A 36 2.63 -9.05 8.36
C ALA A 36 1.94 -7.70 8.37
N ALA A 37 2.05 -6.98 9.48
CA ALA A 37 1.45 -5.63 9.59
C ALA A 37 2.20 -4.82 10.63
N ARG A 38 2.41 -3.54 10.35
CA ARG A 38 2.97 -2.60 11.31
C ARG A 38 2.50 -1.19 11.01
N MET A 39 2.29 -0.42 12.05
CA MET A 39 2.07 1.01 11.92
C MET A 39 3.39 1.73 12.14
N MET A 40 3.68 2.74 11.35
CA MET A 40 4.85 3.58 11.59
C MET A 40 4.60 4.99 11.05
N TRP A 41 5.30 5.94 11.62
CA TRP A 41 5.36 7.28 11.06
C TRP A 41 6.71 7.37 10.35
N MET A 42 6.70 7.38 9.02
CA MET A 42 7.94 7.41 8.26
C MET A 42 8.71 8.68 8.53
N SER A 43 10.03 8.54 8.73
CA SER A 43 10.93 9.68 8.67
C SER A 43 11.07 10.11 7.21
N ARG A 44 11.61 11.30 7.00
CA ARG A 44 11.88 11.75 5.63
C ARG A 44 12.84 10.79 4.94
N ALA A 45 13.87 10.32 5.64
CA ALA A 45 14.82 9.36 5.09
C ALA A 45 14.14 8.03 4.71
N ASP A 46 13.19 7.55 5.53
CA ASP A 46 12.43 6.34 5.22
C ASP A 46 11.65 6.49 3.93
N ALA A 47 10.94 7.60 3.78
CA ALA A 47 10.11 7.84 2.61
C ALA A 47 10.96 8.05 1.35
N GLU A 48 12.05 8.81 1.46
CA GLU A 48 12.97 9.02 0.34
C GLU A 48 13.58 7.71 -0.12
N GLY A 49 13.98 6.85 0.82
CA GLY A 49 14.55 5.54 0.48
C GLY A 49 13.53 4.61 -0.19
N PHE A 50 12.31 4.59 0.33
CA PHE A 50 11.27 3.74 -0.24
C PHE A 50 10.90 4.16 -1.66
N TYR A 51 10.81 5.45 -1.91
CA TYR A 51 10.45 5.99 -3.22
C TYR A 51 11.67 6.39 -4.07
N ALA A 52 12.85 5.89 -3.74
CA ALA A 52 14.11 6.27 -4.42
C ALA A 52 14.06 6.08 -5.94
N VAL A 53 13.30 5.09 -6.44
CA VAL A 53 13.12 4.86 -7.88
C VAL A 53 12.47 6.05 -8.58
N HIS A 54 11.80 6.92 -7.83
CA HIS A 54 11.09 8.10 -8.36
C HIS A 54 11.83 9.40 -8.08
N LYS A 55 13.06 9.37 -7.53
CA LYS A 55 13.73 10.58 -7.06
C LYS A 55 13.94 11.65 -8.13
N GLU A 56 13.99 11.27 -9.41
CA GLU A 56 14.12 12.19 -10.52
C GLU A 56 12.78 12.69 -11.06
N ARG A 57 11.66 12.20 -10.52
CA ARG A 57 10.33 12.59 -10.96
C ARG A 57 9.89 13.90 -10.31
N PRO A 58 9.12 14.74 -11.03
CA PRO A 58 8.65 16.01 -10.48
C PRO A 58 7.81 15.86 -9.20
N PHE A 59 7.06 14.75 -9.08
CA PHE A 59 6.18 14.50 -7.94
C PHE A 59 6.92 13.94 -6.71
N PHE A 60 8.20 13.63 -6.80
CA PHE A 60 8.93 12.96 -5.71
C PHE A 60 8.86 13.72 -4.39
N ARG A 61 9.14 15.02 -4.42
CA ARG A 61 9.14 15.85 -3.21
C ARG A 61 7.76 15.88 -2.55
N ASP A 62 6.72 16.08 -3.36
CA ASP A 62 5.35 16.13 -2.85
C ASP A 62 4.93 14.79 -2.27
N LEU A 63 5.33 13.69 -2.90
CA LEU A 63 5.05 12.35 -2.41
C LEU A 63 5.72 12.11 -1.05
N VAL A 64 7.00 12.46 -0.91
CA VAL A 64 7.73 12.34 0.35
C VAL A 64 7.10 13.21 1.43
N ASP A 65 6.76 14.47 1.09
CA ASP A 65 6.10 15.38 2.02
C ASP A 65 4.79 14.78 2.51
N PHE A 66 3.98 14.24 1.59
CA PHE A 66 2.69 13.64 1.94
C PHE A 66 2.86 12.41 2.83
N MET A 67 3.76 11.50 2.49
CA MET A 67 3.94 10.24 3.23
C MET A 67 4.51 10.42 4.63
N THR A 68 5.02 11.61 4.94
CA THR A 68 5.58 11.93 6.26
C THR A 68 4.65 12.80 7.12
N THR A 69 3.41 13.04 6.67
CA THR A 69 2.46 13.90 7.39
C THR A 69 1.82 13.21 8.60
N GLY A 70 1.88 11.89 8.68
CA GLY A 70 1.27 11.15 9.77
C GLY A 70 1.58 9.67 9.65
N PRO A 71 1.08 8.86 10.61
CA PRO A 71 1.29 7.42 10.57
C PRO A 71 0.69 6.77 9.34
N VAL A 72 1.34 5.69 8.90
CA VAL A 72 0.86 4.81 7.84
C VAL A 72 0.69 3.41 8.41
N MET A 73 -0.15 2.59 7.78
CA MET A 73 -0.27 1.18 8.14
C MET A 73 0.28 0.35 6.99
N ILE A 74 1.29 -0.46 7.28
CA ILE A 74 2.02 -1.23 6.28
C ILE A 74 1.73 -2.70 6.49
N GLN A 75 1.40 -3.42 5.44
CA GLN A 75 1.08 -4.84 5.51
C GLN A 75 1.59 -5.61 4.32
N VAL A 76 1.88 -6.89 4.55
CA VAL A 76 2.14 -7.86 3.49
C VAL A 76 0.87 -8.64 3.29
N LEU A 77 0.38 -8.66 2.06
CA LEU A 77 -0.81 -9.42 1.67
C LEU A 77 -0.34 -10.66 0.92
N GLU A 78 -0.93 -11.81 1.26
CA GLU A 78 -0.58 -13.09 0.67
C GLU A 78 -1.83 -13.78 0.12
N GLY A 79 -1.71 -14.36 -1.06
CA GLY A 79 -2.80 -15.10 -1.68
C GLY A 79 -2.50 -15.37 -3.14
N ASP A 80 -3.43 -16.04 -3.83
CA ASP A 80 -3.31 -16.31 -5.26
C ASP A 80 -3.38 -14.99 -6.03
N ASN A 81 -2.39 -14.73 -6.88
CA ASN A 81 -2.33 -13.51 -7.68
C ASN A 81 -2.48 -12.24 -6.84
N ALA A 82 -1.79 -12.20 -5.69
CA ALA A 82 -1.96 -11.12 -4.72
C ALA A 82 -1.71 -9.73 -5.31
N ILE A 83 -0.70 -9.58 -6.16
CA ILE A 83 -0.38 -8.28 -6.76
C ILE A 83 -1.56 -7.77 -7.61
N ALA A 84 -2.02 -8.58 -8.56
CA ALA A 84 -3.13 -8.19 -9.44
C ALA A 84 -4.41 -7.98 -8.65
N LYS A 85 -4.70 -8.89 -7.71
CA LYS A 85 -5.91 -8.81 -6.89
C LYS A 85 -5.95 -7.55 -6.05
N ASN A 86 -4.82 -7.20 -5.43
CA ASN A 86 -4.71 -5.98 -4.64
C ASN A 86 -4.90 -4.73 -5.52
N ARG A 87 -4.32 -4.73 -6.72
CA ARG A 87 -4.45 -3.58 -7.62
C ARG A 87 -5.91 -3.40 -8.08
N GLU A 88 -6.64 -4.48 -8.30
CA GLU A 88 -8.08 -4.40 -8.59
C GLU A 88 -8.85 -3.79 -7.42
N LEU A 89 -8.54 -4.22 -6.19
CA LEU A 89 -9.18 -3.68 -4.99
C LEU A 89 -8.89 -2.20 -4.79
N MET A 90 -7.65 -1.79 -5.10
CA MET A 90 -7.24 -0.40 -4.95
C MET A 90 -7.96 0.53 -5.94
N GLY A 91 -8.10 0.08 -7.17
CA GLY A 91 -8.68 0.90 -8.24
C GLY A 91 -7.66 1.80 -8.92
N ALA A 92 -8.11 2.60 -9.88
CA ALA A 92 -7.26 3.51 -10.63
C ALA A 92 -6.58 4.54 -9.71
N THR A 93 -5.36 4.94 -10.08
CA THR A 93 -4.57 5.92 -9.32
C THR A 93 -5.34 7.22 -9.09
N ASP A 94 -6.05 7.69 -10.11
CA ASP A 94 -6.92 8.85 -10.00
C ASP A 94 -8.28 8.37 -9.46
N PRO A 95 -8.70 8.81 -8.26
CA PRO A 95 -9.97 8.35 -7.68
C PRO A 95 -11.18 8.71 -8.53
N LYS A 96 -11.10 9.76 -9.34
CA LYS A 96 -12.20 10.12 -10.25
C LYS A 96 -12.39 9.10 -11.36
N LYS A 97 -11.36 8.32 -11.67
CA LYS A 97 -11.38 7.28 -12.69
C LYS A 97 -11.52 5.88 -12.09
N ALA A 98 -11.46 5.77 -10.78
CA ALA A 98 -11.56 4.49 -10.09
C ALA A 98 -13.00 3.97 -10.13
N ALA A 99 -13.14 2.67 -10.41
CA ALA A 99 -14.47 2.05 -10.45
C ALA A 99 -15.15 2.09 -9.09
N PRO A 100 -16.49 2.23 -9.07
CA PRO A 100 -17.22 2.19 -7.79
C PRO A 100 -16.90 0.92 -7.00
N GLY A 101 -16.78 1.05 -5.69
CA GLY A 101 -16.47 -0.06 -4.80
C GLY A 101 -14.98 -0.32 -4.60
N THR A 102 -14.11 0.35 -5.35
CA THR A 102 -12.67 0.26 -5.11
C THR A 102 -12.27 1.13 -3.91
N ILE A 103 -11.12 0.82 -3.32
CA ILE A 103 -10.63 1.56 -2.16
C ILE A 103 -10.43 3.03 -2.51
N ARG A 104 -9.82 3.32 -3.65
CA ARG A 104 -9.58 4.70 -4.05
C ARG A 104 -10.86 5.46 -4.38
N ALA A 105 -11.84 4.81 -5.00
CA ALA A 105 -13.13 5.46 -5.25
C ALA A 105 -13.81 5.88 -3.96
N ASP A 106 -13.69 5.05 -2.91
CA ASP A 106 -14.40 5.28 -1.65
C ASP A 106 -13.63 6.17 -0.67
N PHE A 107 -12.29 6.11 -0.66
CA PHE A 107 -11.48 6.73 0.38
C PHE A 107 -10.47 7.76 -0.10
N ALA A 108 -10.13 7.80 -1.38
CA ALA A 108 -9.11 8.72 -1.88
C ALA A 108 -9.72 10.09 -2.19
N GLU A 109 -8.97 11.14 -1.90
CA GLU A 109 -9.41 12.51 -2.19
C GLU A 109 -8.89 13.02 -3.53
N SER A 110 -7.68 12.60 -3.91
CA SER A 110 -7.00 13.09 -5.10
C SER A 110 -5.95 12.09 -5.56
N ILE A 111 -5.27 12.38 -6.64
CA ILE A 111 -4.16 11.55 -7.12
C ILE A 111 -3.04 11.51 -6.07
N ASP A 112 -2.77 12.64 -5.42
CA ASP A 112 -1.71 12.72 -4.40
C ASP A 112 -2.13 12.09 -3.08
N ALA A 113 -3.37 12.29 -2.66
CA ALA A 113 -3.93 11.71 -1.44
C ALA A 113 -4.85 10.55 -1.83
N ASN A 114 -4.26 9.46 -2.33
CA ASN A 114 -5.01 8.36 -2.93
C ASN A 114 -5.14 7.09 -2.08
N ALA A 115 -5.05 7.24 -0.79
CA ALA A 115 -5.40 6.26 0.25
C ALA A 115 -4.46 5.07 0.38
N VAL A 116 -4.03 4.44 -0.69
CA VAL A 116 -3.29 3.18 -0.61
C VAL A 116 -2.17 3.08 -1.64
N HIS A 117 -1.17 2.27 -1.30
CA HIS A 117 -0.08 1.85 -2.20
C HIS A 117 -0.09 0.33 -2.29
N GLY A 118 0.24 -0.20 -3.45
CA GLY A 118 0.46 -1.63 -3.65
C GLY A 118 1.60 -1.85 -4.62
N SER A 119 2.37 -2.92 -4.41
CA SER A 119 3.43 -3.30 -5.34
C SER A 119 2.85 -3.58 -6.73
N ASP A 120 3.62 -3.29 -7.77
CA ASP A 120 3.14 -3.40 -9.15
C ASP A 120 3.69 -4.62 -9.90
N ALA A 121 4.69 -5.31 -9.34
CA ALA A 121 5.33 -6.47 -9.97
C ALA A 121 5.98 -7.35 -8.90
N PRO A 122 6.24 -8.64 -9.22
CA PRO A 122 6.89 -9.54 -8.26
C PRO A 122 8.24 -9.03 -7.75
N GLU A 123 9.09 -8.49 -8.62
CA GLU A 123 10.39 -7.97 -8.21
C GLU A 123 10.25 -6.76 -7.29
N THR A 124 9.32 -5.87 -7.60
CA THR A 124 9.04 -4.70 -6.79
C THR A 124 8.51 -5.13 -5.43
N ALA A 125 7.63 -6.13 -5.39
CA ALA A 125 7.07 -6.64 -4.14
C ALA A 125 8.17 -7.19 -3.22
N VAL A 126 9.11 -7.97 -3.75
CA VAL A 126 10.21 -8.52 -2.95
C VAL A 126 11.01 -7.40 -2.30
N ASN A 127 11.39 -6.39 -3.07
CA ASN A 127 12.19 -5.28 -2.56
C ASN A 127 11.42 -4.42 -1.56
N GLU A 128 10.16 -4.15 -1.84
CA GLU A 128 9.33 -3.32 -0.96
C GLU A 128 9.04 -4.01 0.37
N ILE A 129 8.76 -5.31 0.34
CA ILE A 129 8.54 -6.08 1.56
C ILE A 129 9.81 -6.08 2.42
N ALA A 130 10.97 -6.35 1.80
CA ALA A 130 12.24 -6.39 2.51
C ALA A 130 12.60 -5.03 3.12
N TYR A 131 12.13 -3.95 2.54
CA TYR A 131 12.39 -2.61 3.06
C TYR A 131 11.79 -2.41 4.46
N PHE A 132 10.62 -2.97 4.71
CA PHE A 132 9.89 -2.75 5.97
C PHE A 132 9.88 -3.95 6.91
N PHE A 133 10.07 -5.17 6.40
CA PHE A 133 9.93 -6.38 7.21
C PHE A 133 11.12 -7.31 7.04
N PRO A 134 11.79 -7.70 8.15
CA PRO A 134 12.72 -8.82 8.07
C PRO A 134 11.95 -10.10 7.78
N SER A 135 12.60 -11.07 7.15
CA SER A 135 11.92 -12.29 6.68
C SER A 135 11.21 -13.05 7.80
N HIS A 136 11.74 -13.01 9.03
CA HIS A 136 11.12 -13.71 10.17
C HIS A 136 9.87 -13.01 10.71
N ALA A 137 9.56 -11.81 10.24
CA ALA A 137 8.37 -11.06 10.65
C ALA A 137 7.20 -11.23 9.69
N VAL A 138 7.36 -12.05 8.64
CA VAL A 138 6.31 -12.33 7.66
C VAL A 138 5.90 -13.78 7.81
N TYR A 139 4.62 -14.03 8.05
CA TYR A 139 4.12 -15.35 8.40
C TYR A 139 3.23 -15.92 7.30
N ARG A 140 3.55 -17.13 6.89
CA ARG A 140 2.66 -17.90 6.01
C ARG A 140 1.53 -18.48 6.87
N ARG A 141 0.30 -18.25 6.46
CA ARG A 141 -0.87 -18.63 7.26
C ARG A 141 -1.73 -19.65 6.54
#